data_6e38beb8d60e3f71e44c2cfc96363822
#
_entry.id   6e38beb8d60e3f71e44c2cfc96363822
#
_cell.length_a   1.000
_cell.length_b   1.000
_cell.length_c   1.000
_cell.angle_alpha   90.00
_cell.angle_beta   90.00
_cell.angle_gamma   90.00
#
_symmetry.space_group_name_H-M   'P 1'
#
loop_
_entity.id
_entity.type
_entity.pdbx_description
1 polymer ?
#
loop_
_entity_poly.entity_id
_entity_poly.type
_entity_poly.pdbx_seq_one_letter_code
_entity_poly.pdbx_strand_id
1 'polypeptide(L)'
;MTGEASDATRQPGVWDALATELARLRRSVGDPSFAEITRRITDRRIADGATEHGARLARSTVYDAFRTGRSRVNLPLVREIAQALGADASVVDAWVMPPADTPTTPGPISPRPPASPGQAAWLMLACVAFNLAGREMVDFLHLPIYLDMWGTAIAAIALGPWRGAAVGATTNIVGVIGSGWVSLPFALVNVAGALVWGYGVRRYGFGRTLPRFLQLNIVVALTCTLVAVPILWAYGWSVGQGQDSVTSSLHDLTLGLGAAAGLSNVLTSVGDKLVTGFVALVAISMLPLGIRTSSRLVLAVDPDEPR
;
A
#
# COMPACT_ATOMS: atom_id res chain seq x y z
N MET A 1 -35.72 -24.50 19.88
CA MET A 1 -35.94 -23.69 18.66
C MET A 1 -34.59 -23.44 18.06
N THR A 2 -34.34 -24.13 17.00
CA THR A 2 -33.10 -24.33 16.28
C THR A 2 -32.71 -23.08 15.50
N GLY A 3 -31.52 -22.54 15.75
CA GLY A 3 -30.91 -21.52 14.92
C GLY A 3 -30.17 -22.16 13.75
N GLU A 4 -30.76 -22.12 12.56
CA GLU A 4 -30.08 -22.42 11.30
C GLU A 4 -29.03 -21.33 11.01
N ALA A 5 -27.76 -21.74 11.12
CA ALA A 5 -26.65 -20.95 10.61
C ALA A 5 -26.71 -20.94 9.09
N SER A 6 -26.91 -19.77 8.53
CA SER A 6 -26.84 -19.46 7.10
C SER A 6 -25.46 -19.90 6.55
N ASP A 7 -25.44 -21.01 5.83
CA ASP A 7 -24.34 -21.43 4.96
C ASP A 7 -24.34 -20.51 3.73
N ALA A 8 -23.64 -19.38 3.86
CA ALA A 8 -23.42 -18.44 2.76
C ALA A 8 -22.57 -19.15 1.70
N THR A 9 -23.19 -19.53 0.61
CA THR A 9 -22.62 -20.14 -0.60
C THR A 9 -21.39 -19.34 -1.06
N ARG A 10 -20.21 -19.75 -0.59
CA ARG A 10 -18.92 -19.21 -1.05
C ARG A 10 -18.77 -19.64 -2.50
N GLN A 11 -18.75 -18.70 -3.45
CA GLN A 11 -18.41 -19.01 -4.84
C GLN A 11 -17.07 -19.75 -4.87
N PRO A 12 -16.98 -20.93 -5.52
CA PRO A 12 -15.75 -21.69 -5.61
C PRO A 12 -14.70 -20.84 -6.34
N GLY A 13 -13.56 -20.60 -5.70
CA GLY A 13 -12.44 -19.87 -6.31
C GLY A 13 -11.89 -20.66 -7.51
N VAL A 14 -11.20 -20.00 -8.43
CA VAL A 14 -10.53 -20.61 -9.59
C VAL A 14 -9.70 -21.85 -9.18
N TRP A 15 -9.09 -21.81 -8.01
CA TRP A 15 -8.26 -22.89 -7.47
C TRP A 15 -9.08 -24.09 -6.96
N ASP A 16 -10.32 -23.87 -6.54
CA ASP A 16 -11.23 -24.95 -6.12
C ASP A 16 -11.73 -25.74 -7.32
N ALA A 17 -11.98 -25.07 -8.45
CA ALA A 17 -12.29 -25.72 -9.71
C ALA A 17 -11.13 -26.63 -10.16
N LEU A 18 -9.90 -26.13 -10.09
CA LEU A 18 -8.70 -26.89 -10.44
C LEU A 18 -8.50 -28.14 -9.57
N ALA A 19 -8.67 -28.02 -8.24
CA ALA A 19 -8.60 -29.15 -7.32
C ALA A 19 -9.69 -30.19 -7.63
N THR A 20 -10.87 -29.74 -8.03
CA THR A 20 -11.99 -30.62 -8.43
C THR A 20 -11.68 -31.37 -9.71
N GLU A 21 -11.12 -30.71 -10.73
CA GLU A 21 -10.72 -31.35 -12.00
C GLU A 21 -9.58 -32.35 -11.78
N LEU A 22 -8.57 -32.03 -10.97
CA LEU A 22 -7.53 -32.99 -10.57
C LEU A 22 -8.11 -34.22 -9.89
N ALA A 23 -9.07 -34.05 -8.97
CA ALA A 23 -9.73 -35.16 -8.30
C ALA A 23 -10.59 -36.02 -9.26
N ARG A 24 -11.19 -35.37 -10.28
CA ARG A 24 -11.91 -36.06 -11.34
C ARG A 24 -10.96 -36.90 -12.21
N LEU A 25 -9.84 -36.31 -12.65
CA LEU A 25 -8.82 -37.00 -13.43
C LEU A 25 -8.25 -38.19 -12.66
N ARG A 26 -7.91 -38.02 -11.38
CA ARG A 26 -7.43 -39.13 -10.55
C ARG A 26 -8.42 -40.31 -10.51
N ARG A 27 -9.71 -40.02 -10.34
CA ARG A 27 -10.77 -41.06 -10.34
C ARG A 27 -10.92 -41.75 -11.71
N SER A 28 -10.78 -41.03 -12.81
CA SER A 28 -10.90 -41.60 -14.16
C SER A 28 -9.79 -42.59 -14.53
N VAL A 29 -8.64 -42.51 -13.85
CA VAL A 29 -7.48 -43.41 -14.08
C VAL A 29 -7.32 -44.47 -12.98
N GLY A 30 -8.40 -44.80 -12.25
CA GLY A 30 -8.41 -45.87 -11.24
C GLY A 30 -7.98 -45.41 -9.84
N ASP A 31 -8.08 -44.14 -9.51
CA ASP A 31 -7.87 -43.56 -8.18
C ASP A 31 -6.52 -43.92 -7.51
N PRO A 32 -5.36 -43.77 -8.21
CA PRO A 32 -4.06 -44.11 -7.65
C PRO A 32 -3.80 -43.37 -6.33
N SER A 33 -3.08 -44.03 -5.42
CA SER A 33 -2.75 -43.40 -4.13
C SER A 33 -1.82 -42.19 -4.32
N PHE A 34 -1.86 -41.23 -3.37
CA PHE A 34 -0.95 -40.10 -3.40
C PHE A 34 0.53 -40.50 -3.34
N ALA A 35 0.86 -41.62 -2.71
CA ALA A 35 2.20 -42.19 -2.71
C ALA A 35 2.58 -42.69 -4.11
N GLU A 36 1.69 -43.30 -4.84
CA GLU A 36 1.92 -43.76 -6.21
C GLU A 36 2.12 -42.58 -7.17
N ILE A 37 1.29 -41.53 -7.05
CA ILE A 37 1.44 -40.30 -7.84
C ILE A 37 2.80 -39.65 -7.54
N THR A 38 3.18 -39.56 -6.27
CA THR A 38 4.48 -39.02 -5.86
C THR A 38 5.64 -39.81 -6.48
N ARG A 39 5.55 -41.15 -6.47
CA ARG A 39 6.57 -42.02 -7.07
C ARG A 39 6.68 -41.75 -8.57
N ARG A 40 5.59 -41.74 -9.31
CA ARG A 40 5.58 -41.48 -10.77
C ARG A 40 6.20 -40.11 -11.11
N ILE A 41 5.92 -39.07 -10.32
CA ILE A 41 6.54 -37.74 -10.50
C ILE A 41 8.05 -37.81 -10.25
N THR A 42 8.48 -38.47 -9.18
CA THR A 42 9.90 -38.61 -8.84
C THR A 42 10.66 -39.37 -9.91
N ASP A 43 10.12 -40.51 -10.38
CA ASP A 43 10.72 -41.34 -11.45
C ASP A 43 10.86 -40.53 -12.75
N ARG A 44 9.84 -39.74 -13.11
CA ARG A 44 9.90 -38.87 -14.30
C ARG A 44 10.97 -37.77 -14.15
N ARG A 45 11.02 -37.09 -13.01
CA ARG A 45 12.05 -36.06 -12.74
C ARG A 45 13.48 -36.62 -12.87
N ILE A 46 13.70 -37.85 -12.40
CA ILE A 46 14.97 -38.54 -12.55
C ILE A 46 15.26 -38.85 -14.04
N ALA A 47 14.25 -39.32 -14.77
CA ALA A 47 14.38 -39.57 -16.20
C ALA A 47 14.67 -38.29 -16.99
N ASP A 48 14.17 -37.16 -16.55
CA ASP A 48 14.41 -35.81 -17.12
C ASP A 48 15.76 -35.20 -16.64
N GLY A 49 16.60 -35.97 -15.92
CA GLY A 49 17.95 -35.59 -15.53
C GLY A 49 18.10 -34.92 -14.16
N ALA A 50 17.07 -34.93 -13.32
CA ALA A 50 17.19 -34.43 -11.96
C ALA A 50 17.97 -35.42 -11.08
N THR A 51 18.74 -34.90 -10.11
CA THR A 51 19.40 -35.73 -9.10
C THR A 51 18.34 -36.41 -8.21
N GLU A 52 18.66 -37.60 -7.66
CA GLU A 52 17.73 -38.29 -6.76
C GLU A 52 17.23 -37.41 -5.60
N HIS A 53 18.11 -36.55 -5.06
CA HIS A 53 17.74 -35.62 -3.99
C HIS A 53 16.82 -34.50 -4.48
N GLY A 54 17.10 -33.93 -5.66
CA GLY A 54 16.31 -32.87 -6.27
C GLY A 54 14.95 -33.34 -6.82
N ALA A 55 14.84 -34.63 -7.18
CA ALA A 55 13.59 -35.22 -7.67
C ALA A 55 12.60 -35.54 -6.54
N ARG A 56 13.05 -35.65 -5.29
CA ARG A 56 12.20 -36.04 -4.16
C ARG A 56 11.08 -35.02 -3.94
N LEU A 57 9.86 -35.53 -3.83
CA LEU A 57 8.66 -34.78 -3.54
C LEU A 57 7.95 -35.37 -2.31
N ALA A 58 7.51 -34.52 -1.39
CA ALA A 58 6.75 -35.00 -0.25
C ALA A 58 5.31 -35.40 -0.64
N ARG A 59 4.83 -36.51 -0.14
CA ARG A 59 3.45 -36.98 -0.37
C ARG A 59 2.40 -35.95 0.06
N SER A 60 2.67 -35.22 1.15
CA SER A 60 1.81 -34.14 1.64
C SER A 60 1.64 -33.01 0.62
N THR A 61 2.69 -32.69 -0.13
CA THR A 61 2.67 -31.65 -1.17
C THR A 61 1.76 -32.05 -2.34
N VAL A 62 1.77 -33.33 -2.72
CA VAL A 62 0.83 -33.88 -3.73
C VAL A 62 -0.59 -33.87 -3.19
N TYR A 63 -0.81 -34.34 -1.96
CA TYR A 63 -2.13 -34.32 -1.31
C TYR A 63 -2.71 -32.91 -1.24
N ASP A 64 -1.89 -31.94 -0.88
CA ASP A 64 -2.31 -30.54 -0.79
C ASP A 64 -2.80 -29.97 -2.12
N ALA A 65 -2.30 -30.41 -3.26
CA ALA A 65 -2.78 -29.96 -4.58
C ALA A 65 -4.25 -30.32 -4.86
N PHE A 66 -4.81 -31.31 -4.17
CA PHE A 66 -6.21 -31.75 -4.28
C PHE A 66 -7.15 -31.07 -3.26
N ARG A 67 -6.64 -30.24 -2.37
CA ARG A 67 -7.46 -29.55 -1.37
C ARG A 67 -8.10 -28.28 -1.93
N THR A 68 -9.37 -28.06 -1.58
CA THR A 68 -10.10 -26.81 -1.83
C THR A 68 -9.81 -25.75 -0.76
N GLY A 69 -10.22 -24.50 -0.99
CA GLY A 69 -10.06 -23.38 -0.04
C GLY A 69 -8.65 -22.80 0.02
N ARG A 70 -7.82 -23.02 -1.00
CA ARG A 70 -6.44 -22.50 -1.04
C ARG A 70 -6.36 -21.14 -1.71
N SER A 71 -5.55 -20.26 -1.15
CA SER A 71 -5.26 -18.95 -1.71
C SER A 71 -4.15 -18.95 -2.77
N ARG A 72 -3.34 -20.03 -2.84
CA ARG A 72 -2.24 -20.18 -3.79
C ARG A 72 -2.12 -21.64 -4.26
N VAL A 73 -1.78 -21.82 -5.53
CA VAL A 73 -1.54 -23.13 -6.14
C VAL A 73 -0.21 -23.11 -6.91
N ASN A 74 0.54 -24.21 -6.79
CA ASN A 74 1.75 -24.42 -7.57
C ASN A 74 1.37 -25.06 -8.92
N LEU A 75 1.15 -24.25 -9.96
CA LEU A 75 0.77 -24.70 -11.31
C LEU A 75 1.77 -25.66 -11.93
N PRO A 76 3.10 -25.46 -11.85
CA PRO A 76 4.07 -26.45 -12.28
C PRO A 76 3.84 -27.84 -11.68
N LEU A 77 3.61 -27.93 -10.37
CA LEU A 77 3.31 -29.20 -9.70
C LEU A 77 1.99 -29.79 -10.16
N VAL A 78 0.95 -28.98 -10.38
CA VAL A 78 -0.34 -29.46 -10.90
C VAL A 78 -0.17 -30.08 -12.28
N ARG A 79 0.66 -29.50 -13.16
CA ARG A 79 0.99 -30.08 -14.47
C ARG A 79 1.72 -31.43 -14.33
N GLU A 80 2.70 -31.53 -13.43
CA GLU A 80 3.39 -32.78 -13.15
C GLU A 80 2.45 -33.86 -12.62
N ILE A 81 1.49 -33.50 -11.74
CA ILE A 81 0.47 -34.42 -11.23
C ILE A 81 -0.44 -34.89 -12.39
N ALA A 82 -0.92 -33.98 -13.22
CA ALA A 82 -1.76 -34.34 -14.38
C ALA A 82 -1.02 -35.28 -15.35
N GLN A 83 0.25 -35.02 -15.64
CA GLN A 83 1.09 -35.89 -16.45
C GLN A 83 1.34 -37.26 -15.79
N ALA A 84 1.54 -37.32 -14.47
CA ALA A 84 1.68 -38.57 -13.72
C ALA A 84 0.38 -39.39 -13.73
N LEU A 85 -0.75 -38.73 -13.93
CA LEU A 85 -2.08 -39.36 -14.12
C LEU A 85 -2.36 -39.67 -15.60
N GLY A 86 -1.43 -39.42 -16.53
CA GLY A 86 -1.57 -39.76 -17.94
C GLY A 86 -2.25 -38.68 -18.80
N ALA A 87 -2.49 -37.50 -18.27
CA ALA A 87 -3.01 -36.37 -19.03
C ALA A 87 -1.86 -35.55 -19.66
N ASP A 88 -2.15 -34.89 -20.79
CA ASP A 88 -1.24 -33.93 -21.36
C ASP A 88 -1.16 -32.67 -20.49
N ALA A 89 0.02 -32.00 -20.44
CA ALA A 89 0.20 -30.79 -19.67
C ALA A 89 -0.73 -29.64 -20.10
N SER A 90 -1.12 -29.61 -21.37
CA SER A 90 -2.07 -28.64 -21.94
C SER A 90 -3.47 -28.74 -21.36
N VAL A 91 -3.86 -29.90 -20.81
CA VAL A 91 -5.16 -30.11 -20.14
C VAL A 91 -5.27 -29.19 -18.90
N VAL A 92 -4.16 -28.99 -18.17
CA VAL A 92 -4.14 -28.08 -17.02
C VAL A 92 -4.33 -26.63 -17.45
N ASP A 93 -3.77 -26.25 -18.60
CA ASP A 93 -3.93 -24.91 -19.15
C ASP A 93 -5.40 -24.67 -19.56
N ALA A 94 -6.10 -25.69 -20.05
CA ALA A 94 -7.55 -25.64 -20.33
C ALA A 94 -8.41 -25.50 -19.03
N TRP A 95 -7.96 -26.05 -17.90
CA TRP A 95 -8.65 -25.91 -16.62
C TRP A 95 -8.44 -24.51 -15.98
N VAL A 96 -7.33 -23.88 -16.29
CA VAL A 96 -6.99 -22.53 -15.80
C VAL A 96 -7.62 -21.45 -16.68
N MET A 97 -7.78 -21.75 -17.99
CA MET A 97 -8.53 -20.87 -18.90
C MET A 97 -10.03 -21.17 -18.78
N PRO A 98 -10.87 -20.17 -18.55
CA PRO A 98 -12.33 -20.35 -18.71
C PRO A 98 -12.62 -20.89 -20.13
N PRO A 99 -13.63 -21.77 -20.33
CA PRO A 99 -14.00 -22.23 -21.64
C PRO A 99 -14.22 -21.02 -22.57
N ALA A 100 -13.66 -21.15 -23.79
CA ALA A 100 -13.68 -20.09 -24.81
C ALA A 100 -15.06 -19.92 -25.49
N ASP A 101 -16.16 -20.21 -24.78
CA ASP A 101 -17.54 -20.02 -25.23
C ASP A 101 -18.22 -18.89 -24.46
N THR A 102 -17.70 -17.78 -24.58
CA THR A 102 -18.26 -16.45 -24.85
C THR A 102 -17.04 -15.54 -25.07
N PRO A 103 -16.92 -14.79 -26.17
CA PRO A 103 -16.01 -13.69 -26.19
C PRO A 103 -16.58 -12.65 -25.22
N THR A 104 -16.41 -12.87 -23.94
CA THR A 104 -16.32 -11.77 -23.02
C THR A 104 -14.97 -11.17 -23.33
N THR A 105 -14.92 -10.40 -24.41
CA THR A 105 -14.01 -9.27 -24.50
C THR A 105 -13.97 -8.73 -23.09
N PRO A 106 -12.80 -8.68 -22.39
CA PRO A 106 -12.72 -7.96 -21.14
C PRO A 106 -13.33 -6.61 -21.50
N GLY A 107 -14.58 -6.38 -21.08
CA GLY A 107 -15.24 -5.12 -21.36
C GLY A 107 -14.22 -4.11 -20.92
N PRO A 108 -13.91 -3.07 -21.70
CA PRO A 108 -12.87 -2.12 -21.39
C PRO A 108 -13.00 -1.88 -19.91
N ILE A 109 -11.93 -2.18 -19.12
CA ILE A 109 -11.94 -2.02 -17.66
C ILE A 109 -12.50 -0.62 -17.50
N SER A 110 -13.81 -0.54 -17.24
CA SER A 110 -14.48 0.75 -17.21
C SER A 110 -13.73 1.51 -16.16
N PRO A 111 -13.05 2.62 -16.51
CA PRO A 111 -12.26 3.34 -15.53
C PRO A 111 -13.20 3.55 -14.36
N ARG A 112 -12.88 2.94 -13.19
CA ARG A 112 -13.75 3.05 -12.02
C ARG A 112 -14.08 4.53 -11.86
N PRO A 113 -15.36 4.89 -11.73
CA PRO A 113 -15.73 6.29 -11.70
C PRO A 113 -14.91 6.98 -10.61
N PRO A 114 -14.28 8.12 -10.93
CA PRO A 114 -13.54 8.87 -9.92
C PRO A 114 -14.47 9.17 -8.75
N ALA A 115 -13.89 9.34 -7.56
CA ALA A 115 -14.65 9.72 -6.38
C ALA A 115 -15.63 10.84 -6.70
N SER A 116 -16.88 10.71 -6.30
CA SER A 116 -17.87 11.77 -6.53
C SER A 116 -17.37 13.08 -5.90
N PRO A 117 -17.72 14.24 -6.45
CA PRO A 117 -17.31 15.54 -5.88
C PRO A 117 -17.63 15.65 -4.40
N GLY A 118 -18.78 15.13 -3.96
CA GLY A 118 -19.18 15.10 -2.55
C GLY A 118 -18.27 14.23 -1.69
N GLN A 119 -17.93 13.02 -2.15
CA GLN A 119 -16.99 12.13 -1.44
C GLN A 119 -15.59 12.74 -1.31
N ALA A 120 -15.11 13.39 -2.39
CA ALA A 120 -13.83 14.07 -2.36
C ALA A 120 -13.84 15.25 -1.37
N ALA A 121 -14.91 16.05 -1.35
CA ALA A 121 -15.06 17.18 -0.42
C ALA A 121 -15.09 16.70 1.04
N TRP A 122 -15.87 15.67 1.35
CA TRP A 122 -15.92 15.08 2.70
C TRP A 122 -14.56 14.54 3.13
N LEU A 123 -13.84 13.85 2.25
CA LEU A 123 -12.49 13.38 2.58
C LEU A 123 -11.52 14.55 2.82
N MET A 124 -11.61 15.62 2.02
CA MET A 124 -10.77 16.81 2.23
C MET A 124 -11.07 17.47 3.59
N LEU A 125 -12.35 17.61 3.98
CA LEU A 125 -12.73 18.14 5.29
C LEU A 125 -12.21 17.25 6.43
N ALA A 126 -12.37 15.93 6.31
CA ALA A 126 -11.83 14.98 7.28
C ALA A 126 -10.30 15.08 7.37
N CYS A 127 -9.61 15.28 6.25
CA CYS A 127 -8.16 15.47 6.22
C CYS A 127 -7.73 16.78 6.90
N VAL A 128 -8.47 17.88 6.74
CA VAL A 128 -8.21 19.13 7.47
C VAL A 128 -8.38 18.92 8.97
N ALA A 129 -9.48 18.30 9.39
CA ALA A 129 -9.74 18.00 10.80
C ALA A 129 -8.65 17.10 11.39
N PHE A 130 -8.16 16.12 10.61
CA PHE A 130 -7.09 15.21 11.03
C PHE A 130 -5.74 15.93 11.19
N ASN A 131 -5.43 16.89 10.33
CA ASN A 131 -4.26 17.76 10.48
C ASN A 131 -4.33 18.60 11.76
N LEU A 132 -5.49 19.22 12.00
CA LEU A 132 -5.69 20.02 13.22
C LEU A 132 -5.56 19.17 14.49
N ALA A 133 -6.17 17.96 14.48
CA ALA A 133 -6.04 17.03 15.60
C ALA A 133 -4.58 16.59 15.85
N GLY A 134 -3.81 16.34 14.77
CA GLY A 134 -2.38 16.02 14.89
C GLY A 134 -1.59 17.16 15.53
N ARG A 135 -1.88 18.39 15.14
CA ARG A 135 -1.26 19.58 15.71
C ARG A 135 -1.58 19.76 17.21
N GLU A 136 -2.87 19.69 17.59
CA GLU A 136 -3.29 19.76 18.99
C GLU A 136 -2.65 18.66 19.83
N MET A 137 -2.49 17.46 19.26
CA MET A 137 -1.80 16.35 19.93
C MET A 137 -0.31 16.65 20.16
N VAL A 138 0.36 17.26 19.19
CA VAL A 138 1.76 17.68 19.33
C VAL A 138 1.91 18.74 20.44
N ASP A 139 1.06 19.73 20.44
CA ASP A 139 1.08 20.81 21.44
C ASP A 139 0.77 20.25 22.84
N PHE A 140 -0.21 19.36 22.97
CA PHE A 140 -0.57 18.71 24.24
C PHE A 140 0.54 17.81 24.78
N LEU A 141 1.21 17.02 23.91
CA LEU A 141 2.26 16.08 24.29
C LEU A 141 3.67 16.70 24.27
N HIS A 142 3.81 17.95 23.87
CA HIS A 142 5.09 18.68 23.72
C HIS A 142 6.10 17.92 22.85
N LEU A 143 5.61 17.35 21.73
CA LEU A 143 6.44 16.55 20.82
C LEU A 143 7.32 17.46 19.92
N PRO A 144 8.58 17.10 19.66
CA PRO A 144 9.45 17.83 18.75
C PRO A 144 9.20 17.47 17.27
N ILE A 145 7.94 17.33 16.86
CA ILE A 145 7.49 17.04 15.49
C ILE A 145 6.25 17.89 15.19
N TYR A 146 5.73 17.86 13.97
CA TYR A 146 4.64 18.75 13.57
C TYR A 146 3.28 18.08 13.51
N LEU A 147 3.18 16.89 12.89
CA LEU A 147 1.98 16.04 12.67
C LEU A 147 0.77 16.78 12.03
N ASP A 148 1.00 17.94 11.45
CA ASP A 148 0.00 18.83 10.85
C ASP A 148 -0.23 18.57 9.35
N MET A 149 0.41 17.52 8.79
CA MET A 149 0.33 17.17 7.37
C MET A 149 -0.20 15.75 7.09
N TRP A 150 -0.72 15.04 8.08
CA TRP A 150 -1.26 13.70 7.90
C TRP A 150 -2.37 13.65 6.84
N GLY A 151 -3.39 14.50 7.01
CA GLY A 151 -4.47 14.64 6.05
C GLY A 151 -4.00 15.23 4.72
N THR A 152 -3.02 16.12 4.74
CA THR A 152 -2.40 16.68 3.52
C THR A 152 -1.79 15.58 2.66
N ALA A 153 -1.03 14.66 3.27
CA ALA A 153 -0.44 13.51 2.57
C ALA A 153 -1.52 12.57 2.03
N ILE A 154 -2.54 12.23 2.86
CA ILE A 154 -3.66 11.38 2.45
C ILE A 154 -4.37 11.98 1.23
N ALA A 155 -4.76 13.26 1.31
CA ALA A 155 -5.46 13.93 0.21
C ALA A 155 -4.59 14.05 -1.04
N ALA A 156 -3.30 14.39 -0.90
CA ALA A 156 -2.37 14.53 -2.03
C ALA A 156 -2.18 13.20 -2.77
N ILE A 157 -2.04 12.10 -2.05
CA ILE A 157 -1.83 10.78 -2.62
C ILE A 157 -3.16 10.21 -3.16
N ALA A 158 -4.24 10.24 -2.37
CA ALA A 158 -5.52 9.65 -2.74
C ALA A 158 -6.29 10.48 -3.78
N LEU A 159 -6.40 11.80 -3.61
CA LEU A 159 -7.22 12.66 -4.46
C LEU A 159 -6.41 13.47 -5.48
N GLY A 160 -5.10 13.62 -5.28
CA GLY A 160 -4.19 14.32 -6.19
C GLY A 160 -3.51 15.55 -5.59
N PRO A 161 -2.40 16.00 -6.23
CA PRO A 161 -1.52 17.01 -5.67
C PRO A 161 -2.23 18.31 -5.32
N TRP A 162 -3.10 18.82 -6.17
CA TRP A 162 -3.80 20.08 -5.96
C TRP A 162 -4.86 20.02 -4.87
N ARG A 163 -5.56 18.87 -4.72
CA ARG A 163 -6.51 18.68 -3.60
C ARG A 163 -5.78 18.56 -2.27
N GLY A 164 -4.61 17.87 -2.25
CA GLY A 164 -3.74 17.87 -1.09
C GLY A 164 -3.22 19.27 -0.75
N ALA A 165 -2.80 20.05 -1.75
CA ALA A 165 -2.39 21.43 -1.56
C ALA A 165 -3.51 22.30 -0.97
N ALA A 166 -4.74 22.13 -1.44
CA ALA A 166 -5.92 22.82 -0.88
C ALA A 166 -6.15 22.43 0.58
N VAL A 167 -6.05 21.14 0.95
CA VAL A 167 -6.14 20.68 2.34
C VAL A 167 -5.05 21.32 3.19
N GLY A 168 -3.79 21.32 2.75
CA GLY A 168 -2.67 21.91 3.48
C GLY A 168 -2.84 23.42 3.67
N ALA A 169 -3.23 24.15 2.63
CA ALA A 169 -3.51 25.57 2.73
C ALA A 169 -4.66 25.88 3.71
N THR A 170 -5.78 25.16 3.58
CA THR A 170 -6.94 25.32 4.47
C THR A 170 -6.59 25.02 5.93
N THR A 171 -5.77 23.97 6.18
CA THR A 171 -5.30 23.67 7.56
C THR A 171 -4.59 24.86 8.18
N ASN A 172 -3.70 25.53 7.44
CA ASN A 172 -2.96 26.68 7.98
C ASN A 172 -3.81 27.94 8.08
N ILE A 173 -4.79 28.13 7.19
CA ILE A 173 -5.76 29.24 7.31
C ILE A 173 -6.60 29.07 8.56
N VAL A 174 -7.16 27.88 8.80
CA VAL A 174 -7.94 27.58 10.01
C VAL A 174 -7.02 27.60 11.25
N GLY A 175 -5.78 27.16 11.09
CA GLY A 175 -4.75 27.15 12.14
C GLY A 175 -4.40 28.53 12.70
N VAL A 176 -4.77 29.62 12.04
CA VAL A 176 -4.62 31.00 12.57
C VAL A 176 -5.39 31.16 13.89
N ILE A 177 -6.51 30.44 14.05
CA ILE A 177 -7.34 30.52 15.26
C ILE A 177 -6.57 30.03 16.50
N GLY A 178 -5.77 28.95 16.36
CA GLY A 178 -4.99 28.38 17.47
C GLY A 178 -3.59 28.97 17.63
N SER A 179 -2.87 29.19 16.51
CA SER A 179 -1.46 29.59 16.51
C SER A 179 -1.19 31.02 16.05
N GLY A 180 -2.26 31.78 15.76
CA GLY A 180 -2.10 33.14 15.25
C GLY A 180 -1.59 33.24 13.82
N TRP A 181 -1.29 34.46 13.40
CA TRP A 181 -0.91 34.79 12.01
C TRP A 181 0.36 34.10 11.51
N VAL A 182 1.21 33.60 12.41
CA VAL A 182 2.41 32.83 12.07
C VAL A 182 2.09 31.55 11.28
N SER A 183 0.86 31.03 11.42
CA SER A 183 0.40 29.85 10.67
C SER A 183 0.34 30.06 9.15
N LEU A 184 0.01 31.28 8.69
CA LEU A 184 -0.23 31.55 7.26
C LEU A 184 0.97 31.29 6.35
N PRO A 185 2.18 31.80 6.62
CA PRO A 185 3.35 31.51 5.79
C PRO A 185 3.64 30.02 5.67
N PHE A 186 3.38 29.24 6.72
CA PHE A 186 3.57 27.79 6.69
C PHE A 186 2.58 27.04 5.79
N ALA A 187 1.50 27.70 5.32
CA ALA A 187 0.68 27.16 4.24
C ALA A 187 1.51 26.83 2.99
N LEU A 188 2.55 27.60 2.69
CA LEU A 188 3.46 27.34 1.57
C LEU A 188 4.23 26.03 1.77
N VAL A 189 4.63 25.73 3.00
CA VAL A 189 5.31 24.47 3.36
C VAL A 189 4.38 23.28 3.09
N ASN A 190 3.13 23.37 3.57
CA ASN A 190 2.12 22.31 3.39
C ASN A 190 1.74 22.13 1.91
N VAL A 191 1.61 23.22 1.15
CA VAL A 191 1.37 23.18 -0.30
C VAL A 191 2.53 22.49 -1.02
N ALA A 192 3.77 22.89 -0.74
CA ALA A 192 4.95 22.30 -1.36
C ALA A 192 5.05 20.80 -1.07
N GLY A 193 4.87 20.39 0.18
CA GLY A 193 4.86 18.98 0.57
C GLY A 193 3.76 18.18 -0.13
N ALA A 194 2.53 18.72 -0.22
CA ALA A 194 1.42 18.11 -0.92
C ALA A 194 1.71 17.86 -2.40
N LEU A 195 2.29 18.86 -3.08
CA LEU A 195 2.64 18.74 -4.50
C LEU A 195 3.70 17.65 -4.70
N VAL A 196 4.74 17.61 -3.85
CA VAL A 196 5.80 16.58 -3.94
C VAL A 196 5.23 15.19 -3.69
N TRP A 197 4.41 14.97 -2.65
CA TRP A 197 3.75 13.67 -2.43
C TRP A 197 2.87 13.27 -3.60
N GLY A 198 1.99 14.17 -4.03
CA GLY A 198 1.01 13.88 -5.08
C GLY A 198 1.64 13.57 -6.43
N TYR A 199 2.61 14.37 -6.87
CA TYR A 199 3.34 14.12 -8.12
C TYR A 199 4.31 12.95 -7.97
N GLY A 200 5.00 12.82 -6.83
CA GLY A 200 5.90 11.72 -6.54
C GLY A 200 5.24 10.35 -6.70
N VAL A 201 4.07 10.18 -6.12
CA VAL A 201 3.32 8.92 -6.24
C VAL A 201 2.73 8.75 -7.63
N ARG A 202 2.05 9.77 -8.18
CA ARG A 202 1.25 9.64 -9.42
C ARG A 202 2.08 9.69 -10.69
N ARG A 203 3.06 10.59 -10.75
CA ARG A 203 3.85 10.83 -11.98
C ARG A 203 5.12 10.01 -11.99
N TYR A 204 5.79 9.87 -10.84
CA TYR A 204 7.10 9.23 -10.73
C TYR A 204 7.06 7.83 -10.12
N GLY A 205 5.88 7.36 -9.67
CA GLY A 205 5.69 5.99 -9.19
C GLY A 205 6.44 5.66 -7.89
N PHE A 206 6.73 6.66 -7.06
CA PHE A 206 7.40 6.46 -5.77
C PHE A 206 6.55 5.66 -4.76
N GLY A 207 5.26 5.49 -5.01
CA GLY A 207 4.37 4.66 -4.17
C GLY A 207 4.50 3.15 -4.39
N ARG A 208 5.19 2.68 -5.44
CA ARG A 208 5.20 1.26 -5.86
C ARG A 208 5.97 0.33 -4.94
N THR A 209 7.00 0.81 -4.27
CA THR A 209 7.82 0.04 -3.33
C THR A 209 8.09 0.83 -2.07
N LEU A 210 8.22 0.14 -0.93
CA LEU A 210 8.50 0.79 0.35
C LEU A 210 9.79 1.63 0.33
N PRO A 211 10.93 1.18 -0.21
CA PRO A 211 12.13 2.02 -0.28
C PRO A 211 11.94 3.31 -1.06
N ARG A 212 11.25 3.26 -2.21
CA ARG A 212 10.94 4.47 -2.99
C ARG A 212 10.01 5.41 -2.24
N PHE A 213 9.04 4.87 -1.53
CA PHE A 213 8.12 5.69 -0.73
C PHE A 213 8.84 6.37 0.44
N LEU A 214 9.79 5.68 1.10
CA LEU A 214 10.64 6.29 2.12
C LEU A 214 11.52 7.40 1.53
N GLN A 215 12.13 7.17 0.35
CA GLN A 215 12.87 8.22 -0.35
C GLN A 215 11.99 9.44 -0.66
N LEU A 216 10.73 9.22 -1.10
CA LEU A 216 9.79 10.31 -1.32
C LEU A 216 9.56 11.13 -0.05
N ASN A 217 9.36 10.48 1.09
CA ASN A 217 9.15 11.18 2.36
C ASN A 217 10.36 12.03 2.75
N ILE A 218 11.58 11.55 2.49
CA ILE A 218 12.81 12.35 2.69
C ILE A 218 12.83 13.56 1.74
N VAL A 219 12.49 13.37 0.47
CA VAL A 219 12.42 14.49 -0.51
C VAL A 219 11.38 15.52 -0.07
N VAL A 220 10.22 15.07 0.42
CA VAL A 220 9.19 15.97 0.98
C VAL A 220 9.73 16.73 2.18
N ALA A 221 10.40 16.05 3.13
CA ALA A 221 10.98 16.69 4.30
C ALA A 221 11.98 17.81 3.91
N LEU A 222 12.89 17.51 3.00
CA LEU A 222 13.87 18.47 2.51
C LEU A 222 13.20 19.64 1.77
N THR A 223 12.18 19.38 0.97
CA THR A 223 11.39 20.43 0.30
C THR A 223 10.66 21.31 1.31
N CYS A 224 10.03 20.71 2.32
CA CYS A 224 9.37 21.44 3.40
C CYS A 224 10.38 22.31 4.16
N THR A 225 11.55 21.78 4.50
CA THR A 225 12.63 22.54 5.17
C THR A 225 13.13 23.71 4.30
N LEU A 226 13.32 23.49 2.99
CA LEU A 226 13.75 24.54 2.08
C LEU A 226 12.79 25.74 2.06
N VAL A 227 11.49 25.48 2.20
CA VAL A 227 10.46 26.53 2.28
C VAL A 227 10.35 27.09 3.72
N ALA A 228 10.48 26.24 4.73
CA ALA A 228 10.30 26.64 6.13
C ALA A 228 11.45 27.51 6.67
N VAL A 229 12.71 27.21 6.31
CA VAL A 229 13.89 27.92 6.85
C VAL A 229 13.86 29.42 6.56
N PRO A 230 13.52 29.93 5.36
CA PRO A 230 13.34 31.38 5.12
C PRO A 230 12.20 31.96 5.98
N ILE A 231 11.14 31.24 6.23
CA ILE A 231 10.05 31.69 7.11
C ILE A 231 10.57 31.81 8.55
N LEU A 232 11.24 30.76 9.05
CA LEU A 232 11.85 30.81 10.40
C LEU A 232 12.82 31.97 10.56
N TRP A 233 13.64 32.25 9.55
CA TRP A 233 14.53 33.42 9.55
C TRP A 233 13.77 34.75 9.70
N ALA A 234 12.66 34.91 8.96
CA ALA A 234 11.82 36.10 9.03
C ALA A 234 11.13 36.26 10.42
N TYR A 235 10.93 35.19 11.15
CA TYR A 235 10.38 35.20 12.52
C TYR A 235 11.44 35.11 13.63
N GLY A 236 12.71 35.35 13.33
CA GLY A 236 13.77 35.33 14.33
C GLY A 236 14.17 33.95 14.82
N TRP A 237 13.97 32.93 14.02
CA TRP A 237 14.35 31.53 14.23
C TRP A 237 13.50 30.74 15.27
N SER A 238 12.47 31.36 15.85
CA SER A 238 11.54 30.70 16.77
C SER A 238 10.10 31.04 16.38
N VAL A 239 9.24 30.06 16.45
CA VAL A 239 7.81 30.21 16.13
C VAL A 239 6.90 29.60 17.20
N GLY A 240 7.44 29.26 18.36
CA GLY A 240 6.69 28.72 19.51
C GLY A 240 6.22 27.28 19.29
N GLN A 241 6.94 26.48 18.51
CA GLN A 241 6.61 25.09 18.24
C GLN A 241 7.62 24.12 18.86
N GLY A 242 7.26 22.81 18.91
CA GLY A 242 8.08 21.77 19.53
C GLY A 242 9.52 21.67 19.01
N GLN A 243 9.78 22.08 17.74
CA GLN A 243 11.12 22.15 17.20
C GLN A 243 12.05 23.14 17.94
N ASP A 244 11.49 24.15 18.62
CA ASP A 244 12.28 25.17 19.31
C ASP A 244 13.10 24.57 20.45
N SER A 245 12.64 23.50 21.08
CA SER A 245 13.38 22.72 22.06
C SER A 245 14.62 22.04 21.48
N VAL A 246 14.51 21.50 20.26
CA VAL A 246 15.64 20.92 19.54
C VAL A 246 16.61 22.00 19.08
N THR A 247 16.07 23.15 18.64
CA THR A 247 16.88 24.31 18.24
C THR A 247 17.73 24.83 19.40
N SER A 248 17.14 25.00 20.60
CA SER A 248 17.88 25.43 21.78
C SER A 248 18.96 24.45 22.18
N SER A 249 18.65 23.15 22.21
CA SER A 249 19.64 22.10 22.50
C SER A 249 20.82 22.09 21.53
N LEU A 250 20.57 22.30 20.23
CA LEU A 250 21.61 22.41 19.21
C LEU A 250 22.41 23.70 19.32
N HIS A 251 21.77 24.80 19.71
CA HIS A 251 22.45 26.09 19.95
C HIS A 251 23.38 25.97 21.13
N ASP A 252 23.00 25.30 22.21
CA ASP A 252 23.85 25.06 23.39
C ASP A 252 25.12 24.25 23.07
N LEU A 253 25.12 23.49 21.95
CA LEU A 253 26.28 22.80 21.41
C LEU A 253 27.21 23.69 20.58
N THR A 254 27.13 25.02 20.76
CA THR A 254 27.99 26.04 20.10
C THR A 254 27.68 26.29 18.61
N LEU A 255 26.55 25.81 18.10
CA LEU A 255 26.08 26.17 16.77
C LEU A 255 25.49 27.60 16.75
N GLY A 256 25.74 28.36 15.70
CA GLY A 256 25.02 29.61 15.49
C GLY A 256 23.52 29.39 15.41
N LEU A 257 22.70 30.31 15.93
CA LEU A 257 21.23 30.12 16.05
C LEU A 257 20.56 29.71 14.74
N GLY A 258 20.94 30.36 13.61
CA GLY A 258 20.38 29.99 12.31
C GLY A 258 20.76 28.57 11.85
N ALA A 259 22.00 28.16 12.12
CA ALA A 259 22.44 26.78 11.81
C ALA A 259 21.72 25.75 12.69
N ALA A 260 21.55 26.06 13.99
CA ALA A 260 20.80 25.21 14.94
C ALA A 260 19.34 25.09 14.52
N ALA A 261 18.66 26.19 14.16
CA ALA A 261 17.28 26.18 13.69
C ALA A 261 17.11 25.43 12.35
N GLY A 262 18.03 25.64 11.41
CA GLY A 262 18.01 24.91 10.14
C GLY A 262 18.19 23.41 10.33
N LEU A 263 19.17 22.97 11.12
CA LEU A 263 19.41 21.55 11.41
C LEU A 263 18.25 20.92 12.20
N SER A 264 17.73 21.63 13.20
CA SER A 264 16.55 21.24 13.94
C SER A 264 15.36 20.98 13.01
N ASN A 265 15.09 21.92 12.09
CA ASN A 265 14.00 21.79 11.13
C ASN A 265 14.19 20.58 10.20
N VAL A 266 15.41 20.29 9.72
CA VAL A 266 15.68 19.08 8.92
C VAL A 266 15.38 17.82 9.71
N LEU A 267 15.91 17.69 10.93
CA LEU A 267 15.74 16.49 11.76
C LEU A 267 14.27 16.25 12.10
N THR A 268 13.60 17.30 12.58
CA THR A 268 12.18 17.27 12.92
C THR A 268 11.32 16.93 11.68
N SER A 269 11.62 17.58 10.54
CA SER A 269 10.88 17.38 9.29
C SER A 269 11.03 15.96 8.75
N VAL A 270 12.23 15.36 8.80
CA VAL A 270 12.46 14.00 8.37
C VAL A 270 11.67 13.01 9.24
N GLY A 271 11.77 13.14 10.56
CA GLY A 271 10.99 12.30 11.49
C GLY A 271 9.49 12.44 11.26
N ASP A 272 9.00 13.67 11.16
CA ASP A 272 7.60 13.97 10.91
C ASP A 272 7.09 13.39 9.57
N LYS A 273 7.83 13.53 8.49
CA LYS A 273 7.39 13.07 7.16
C LYS A 273 7.47 11.55 7.02
N LEU A 274 8.37 10.88 7.73
CA LEU A 274 8.36 9.42 7.81
C LEU A 274 7.11 8.91 8.53
N VAL A 275 6.78 9.47 9.70
CA VAL A 275 5.55 9.12 10.44
C VAL A 275 4.32 9.45 9.60
N THR A 276 4.22 10.66 9.07
CA THR A 276 3.13 11.11 8.19
C THR A 276 2.94 10.19 6.99
N GLY A 277 4.03 9.78 6.35
CA GLY A 277 3.98 8.86 5.22
C GLY A 277 3.40 7.49 5.59
N PHE A 278 3.80 6.91 6.71
CA PHE A 278 3.24 5.64 7.18
C PHE A 278 1.76 5.77 7.53
N VAL A 279 1.36 6.81 8.25
CA VAL A 279 -0.05 7.09 8.56
C VAL A 279 -0.85 7.22 7.27
N ALA A 280 -0.34 7.93 6.27
CA ALA A 280 -0.99 8.08 4.98
C ALA A 280 -1.15 6.74 4.24
N LEU A 281 -0.12 5.88 4.21
CA LEU A 281 -0.21 4.54 3.61
C LEU A 281 -1.31 3.70 4.26
N VAL A 282 -1.33 3.66 5.59
CA VAL A 282 -2.34 2.90 6.35
C VAL A 282 -3.74 3.47 6.10
N ALA A 283 -3.92 4.78 6.22
CA ALA A 283 -5.22 5.42 6.01
C ALA A 283 -5.75 5.19 4.59
N ILE A 284 -4.90 5.33 3.56
CA ILE A 284 -5.30 5.11 2.17
C ILE A 284 -5.65 3.63 1.93
N SER A 285 -4.97 2.69 2.58
CA SER A 285 -5.32 1.27 2.46
C SER A 285 -6.72 0.95 3.01
N MET A 286 -7.24 1.76 3.91
CA MET A 286 -8.58 1.64 4.50
C MET A 286 -9.68 2.36 3.69
N LEU A 287 -9.31 3.25 2.76
CA LEU A 287 -10.28 3.98 1.96
C LEU A 287 -11.01 3.05 0.96
N PRO A 288 -12.30 3.31 0.66
CA PRO A 288 -13.03 2.60 -0.39
C PRO A 288 -12.30 2.67 -1.74
N LEU A 289 -12.33 1.57 -2.49
CA LEU A 289 -11.64 1.44 -3.79
C LEU A 289 -12.00 2.55 -4.80
N GLY A 290 -13.23 3.09 -4.75
CA GLY A 290 -13.65 4.21 -5.60
C GLY A 290 -12.93 5.53 -5.31
N ILE A 291 -12.36 5.70 -4.12
CA ILE A 291 -11.60 6.89 -3.71
C ILE A 291 -10.10 6.67 -3.93
N ARG A 292 -9.64 5.42 -3.81
CA ARG A 292 -8.26 5.07 -4.17
C ARG A 292 -8.07 5.37 -5.65
N THR A 293 -7.23 6.33 -5.97
CA THR A 293 -6.84 6.52 -7.35
C THR A 293 -5.96 5.38 -7.82
N SER A 294 -5.89 5.21 -9.14
CA SER A 294 -5.05 4.24 -9.88
C SER A 294 -3.55 4.28 -9.58
N SER A 295 -3.10 4.96 -8.53
CA SER A 295 -1.72 4.91 -8.08
C SER A 295 -1.48 3.61 -7.32
N ARG A 296 -0.65 2.73 -7.91
CA ARG A 296 -0.17 1.50 -7.27
C ARG A 296 0.63 1.86 -6.01
N LEU A 297 0.02 1.72 -4.86
CA LEU A 297 0.67 1.88 -3.56
C LEU A 297 1.10 0.51 -3.02
N VAL A 298 2.23 0.47 -2.35
CA VAL A 298 2.84 -0.74 -1.79
C VAL A 298 1.91 -1.56 -0.88
N LEU A 299 1.01 -0.90 -0.16
CA LEU A 299 0.02 -1.56 0.71
C LEU A 299 -1.37 -1.69 0.07
N ALA A 300 -1.61 -1.04 -1.07
CA ALA A 300 -2.87 -1.12 -1.80
C ALA A 300 -2.75 -2.17 -2.91
N VAL A 301 -2.43 -3.41 -2.55
CA VAL A 301 -2.46 -4.53 -3.48
C VAL A 301 -3.93 -4.78 -3.83
N ASP A 302 -4.29 -4.56 -5.08
CA ASP A 302 -5.59 -5.00 -5.60
C ASP A 302 -5.56 -6.54 -5.59
N PRO A 303 -6.47 -7.22 -4.87
CA PRO A 303 -6.51 -8.67 -4.84
C PRO A 303 -6.78 -9.29 -6.22
N ASP A 304 -7.29 -8.50 -7.17
CA ASP A 304 -7.68 -8.92 -8.51
C ASP A 304 -6.63 -8.57 -9.60
N GLU A 305 -5.46 -8.02 -9.23
CA GLU A 305 -4.43 -7.67 -10.22
C GLU A 305 -3.47 -8.85 -10.47
N PRO A 306 -3.36 -9.39 -11.69
CA PRO A 306 -2.37 -10.41 -12.03
C PRO A 306 -0.96 -9.83 -11.89
N ARG A 307 -0.10 -10.53 -11.16
CA ARG A 307 1.31 -10.20 -10.95
C ARG A 307 2.16 -10.58 -12.16
#